data_74ae8c6195305878147f54ca289f2a34
#
_entry.id   74ae8c6195305878147f54ca289f2a34
#
_cell.length_a   1.000
_cell.length_b   1.000
_cell.length_c   1.000
_cell.angle_alpha   90.00
_cell.angle_beta   90.00
_cell.angle_gamma   90.00
#
_symmetry.space_group_name_H-M   'P 1'
#
loop_
_entity.id
_entity.type
_entity.pdbx_description
1 polymer ?
#
loop_
_entity_poly.entity_id
_entity_poly.type
_entity_poly.pdbx_seq_one_letter_code
_entity_poly.pdbx_strand_id
1 'polypeptide(L)'
;MRKIGITFNSPENAIGMFSNGIRQNALYFAKLLSNIGYDVELIISDTSLQFINGIYGFEEYKICRVLDIFNVDWDLVVQFGQELPDIAITELRKKGVKLVQYNCGNDFIYDVENLLHGTSEAGPQFTKFDEKVFDQIWSIPQMTNTNQYYWQTLYKTETIEVPFIWSPIAIDSYEKDCISGGVGELDWFKKDKVDIAIFEPNVNIFKWAFPALLVCENAYTSGSNIDHVWITNVLNAKKFNLKFFNQITKQLSLFKDGKISVESRYNTLYFMKEYASIAVSFQWENPLNYLYLDLAWKGWPILHNAHLCPDIGYYYKDFNYKMGGDVLSKIIENHDGEEYKYKYKKLISRYLPDNEESMDAY
;
A
#
# COMPACT_ATOMS: atom_id res chain seq x y z
N MET A 1 -16.82 -23.79 13.85
CA MET A 1 -16.23 -22.52 13.35
C MET A 1 -15.60 -22.84 12.01
N ARG A 2 -15.88 -22.07 10.95
CA ARG A 2 -15.26 -22.31 9.63
C ARG A 2 -13.78 -21.95 9.69
N LYS A 3 -12.96 -22.76 9.06
CA LYS A 3 -11.51 -22.61 9.06
C LYS A 3 -11.02 -22.05 7.74
N ILE A 4 -10.30 -20.93 7.83
CA ILE A 4 -9.83 -20.19 6.65
C ILE A 4 -8.31 -20.09 6.67
N GLY A 5 -7.69 -20.50 5.57
CA GLY A 5 -6.26 -20.33 5.34
C GLY A 5 -6.00 -19.12 4.45
N ILE A 6 -5.04 -18.27 4.82
CA ILE A 6 -4.60 -17.13 4.01
C ILE A 6 -3.13 -17.32 3.68
N THR A 7 -2.78 -17.39 2.39
CA THR A 7 -1.36 -17.45 2.04
C THR A 7 -0.70 -16.10 2.33
N PHE A 8 0.50 -16.15 2.89
CA PHE A 8 1.18 -14.96 3.35
C PHE A 8 2.67 -14.98 3.02
N ASN A 9 3.14 -13.92 2.38
CA ASN A 9 4.55 -13.70 2.13
C ASN A 9 5.18 -12.96 3.32
N SER A 10 5.75 -13.72 4.25
CA SER A 10 6.39 -13.17 5.45
C SER A 10 7.55 -12.23 5.09
N PRO A 11 7.65 -11.04 5.72
CA PRO A 11 8.78 -10.16 5.55
C PRO A 11 10.04 -10.73 6.24
N GLU A 12 11.21 -10.30 5.80
CA GLU A 12 12.49 -10.70 6.39
C GLU A 12 12.71 -10.13 7.82
N ASN A 13 12.01 -9.05 8.15
CA ASN A 13 12.02 -8.39 9.45
C ASN A 13 10.76 -7.57 9.67
N ALA A 14 10.53 -7.09 10.88
CA ALA A 14 9.33 -6.32 11.25
C ALA A 14 9.12 -5.06 10.38
N ILE A 15 10.18 -4.33 10.05
CA ILE A 15 10.11 -3.13 9.18
C ILE A 15 9.67 -3.52 7.75
N GLY A 16 9.97 -4.73 7.31
CA GLY A 16 9.54 -5.27 6.02
C GLY A 16 8.02 -5.32 5.83
N MET A 17 7.22 -5.24 6.89
CA MET A 17 5.76 -5.08 6.81
C MET A 17 5.34 -3.85 6.01
N PHE A 18 6.08 -2.76 6.12
CA PHE A 18 5.80 -1.51 5.42
C PHE A 18 6.40 -1.45 4.01
N SER A 19 7.19 -2.46 3.62
CA SER A 19 7.81 -2.50 2.30
C SER A 19 6.86 -2.88 1.17
N ASN A 20 5.76 -3.56 1.50
CA ASN A 20 4.76 -4.01 0.53
C ASN A 20 3.36 -3.99 1.15
N GLY A 21 2.45 -3.21 0.57
CA GLY A 21 1.07 -3.09 1.02
C GLY A 21 0.29 -4.41 1.05
N ILE A 22 0.68 -5.42 0.24
CA ILE A 22 0.07 -6.76 0.27
C ILE A 22 0.19 -7.41 1.65
N ARG A 23 1.32 -7.22 2.33
CA ARG A 23 1.53 -7.77 3.67
C ARG A 23 0.58 -7.15 4.70
N GLN A 24 0.42 -5.83 4.67
CA GLN A 24 -0.53 -5.13 5.53
C GLN A 24 -1.97 -5.54 5.20
N ASN A 25 -2.32 -5.67 3.92
CA ASN A 25 -3.62 -6.15 3.48
C ASN A 25 -3.95 -7.54 4.05
N ALA A 26 -3.02 -8.49 3.97
CA ALA A 26 -3.22 -9.84 4.50
C ALA A 26 -3.48 -9.83 6.01
N LEU A 27 -2.74 -8.99 6.77
CA LEU A 27 -2.95 -8.81 8.21
C LEU A 27 -4.34 -8.24 8.51
N TYR A 28 -4.71 -7.15 7.84
CA TYR A 28 -5.99 -6.50 8.08
C TYR A 28 -7.17 -7.39 7.67
N PHE A 29 -7.01 -8.15 6.59
CA PHE A 29 -8.00 -9.13 6.16
C PHE A 29 -8.12 -10.30 7.15
N ALA A 30 -7.02 -10.84 7.66
CA ALA A 30 -7.03 -11.86 8.71
C ALA A 30 -7.79 -11.35 9.95
N LYS A 31 -7.55 -10.08 10.35
CA LYS A 31 -8.23 -9.46 11.47
C LYS A 31 -9.73 -9.32 11.24
N LEU A 32 -10.15 -8.89 10.04
CA LEU A 32 -11.57 -8.81 9.68
C LEU A 32 -12.24 -10.18 9.78
N LEU A 33 -11.66 -11.22 9.19
CA LEU A 33 -12.23 -12.57 9.24
C LEU A 33 -12.32 -13.10 10.68
N SER A 34 -11.33 -12.80 11.52
CA SER A 34 -11.38 -13.15 12.95
C SER A 34 -12.50 -12.41 13.69
N ASN A 35 -12.75 -11.14 13.35
CA ASN A 35 -13.85 -10.35 13.93
C ASN A 35 -15.23 -10.90 13.51
N ILE A 36 -15.36 -11.45 12.28
CA ILE A 36 -16.57 -12.17 11.85
C ILE A 36 -16.77 -13.48 12.64
N GLY A 37 -15.71 -14.04 13.20
CA GLY A 37 -15.76 -15.27 13.99
C GLY A 37 -15.24 -16.51 13.26
N TYR A 38 -14.42 -16.37 12.22
CA TYR A 38 -13.73 -17.47 11.57
C TYR A 38 -12.45 -17.88 12.31
N ASP A 39 -12.06 -19.16 12.22
CA ASP A 39 -10.73 -19.65 12.65
C ASP A 39 -9.75 -19.42 11.51
N VAL A 40 -8.86 -18.43 11.68
CA VAL A 40 -7.95 -17.97 10.63
C VAL A 40 -6.54 -18.47 10.92
N GLU A 41 -5.89 -19.06 9.91
CA GLU A 41 -4.46 -19.42 9.96
C GLU A 41 -3.71 -18.83 8.76
N LEU A 42 -2.46 -18.42 8.99
CA LEU A 42 -1.59 -17.93 7.93
C LEU A 42 -0.83 -19.10 7.30
N ILE A 43 -0.89 -19.23 5.98
CA ILE A 43 -0.17 -20.26 5.23
C ILE A 43 1.08 -19.62 4.64
N ILE A 44 2.26 -20.16 5.00
CA ILE A 44 3.56 -19.60 4.61
C ILE A 44 4.46 -20.65 3.99
N SER A 45 5.42 -20.17 3.16
CA SER A 45 6.51 -21.05 2.68
C SER A 45 7.46 -21.41 3.81
N ASP A 46 8.09 -22.58 3.75
CA ASP A 46 9.02 -23.06 4.78
C ASP A 46 10.20 -22.12 5.04
N THR A 47 10.63 -21.38 4.02
CA THR A 47 11.74 -20.45 4.13
C THR A 47 11.43 -19.23 4.98
N SER A 48 10.15 -18.95 5.24
CA SER A 48 9.68 -17.76 5.96
C SER A 48 9.50 -17.97 7.47
N LEU A 49 9.54 -19.22 7.97
CA LEU A 49 9.20 -19.56 9.38
C LEU A 49 10.02 -18.83 10.44
N GLN A 50 11.30 -18.58 10.17
CA GLN A 50 12.19 -17.97 11.16
C GLN A 50 11.92 -16.48 11.42
N PHE A 51 11.06 -15.83 10.62
CA PHE A 51 10.81 -14.39 10.67
C PHE A 51 9.43 -13.97 11.21
N ILE A 52 8.59 -14.94 11.63
CA ILE A 52 7.22 -14.63 12.05
C ILE A 52 7.13 -14.18 13.49
N ASN A 53 8.05 -14.63 14.35
CA ASN A 53 8.10 -14.15 15.72
C ASN A 53 8.58 -12.70 15.77
N GLY A 54 7.67 -11.78 16.17
CA GLY A 54 7.94 -10.35 16.27
C GLY A 54 7.49 -9.54 15.04
N ILE A 55 6.63 -10.09 14.18
CA ILE A 55 6.01 -9.33 13.08
C ILE A 55 4.75 -8.64 13.58
N TYR A 56 4.71 -7.33 13.47
CA TYR A 56 3.65 -6.45 13.95
C TYR A 56 2.24 -6.93 13.63
N GLY A 57 1.50 -7.35 14.67
CA GLY A 57 0.10 -7.73 14.60
C GLY A 57 -0.20 -9.13 14.08
N PHE A 58 0.83 -9.98 13.85
CA PHE A 58 0.64 -11.38 13.42
C PHE A 58 0.92 -12.41 14.52
N GLU A 59 1.35 -11.99 15.68
CA GLU A 59 1.75 -12.87 16.78
C GLU A 59 0.60 -13.73 17.31
N GLU A 60 -0.64 -13.31 17.11
CA GLU A 60 -1.85 -14.02 17.56
C GLU A 60 -2.30 -15.13 16.59
N TYR A 61 -1.82 -15.13 15.32
CA TYR A 61 -2.29 -16.08 14.32
C TYR A 61 -1.49 -17.38 14.33
N LYS A 62 -2.22 -18.48 14.22
CA LYS A 62 -1.61 -19.78 13.95
C LYS A 62 -1.01 -19.80 12.56
N ILE A 63 0.08 -20.55 12.42
CA ILE A 63 0.83 -20.65 11.19
C ILE A 63 0.80 -22.08 10.70
N CYS A 64 0.40 -22.25 9.44
CA CYS A 64 0.49 -23.49 8.70
C CYS A 64 1.59 -23.37 7.63
N ARG A 65 2.51 -24.32 7.57
CA ARG A 65 3.45 -24.37 6.45
C ARG A 65 2.75 -24.89 5.21
N VAL A 66 3.14 -24.41 4.03
CA VAL A 66 2.60 -24.92 2.76
C VAL A 66 2.71 -26.45 2.66
N LEU A 67 3.77 -27.06 3.20
CA LEU A 67 3.93 -28.53 3.22
C LEU A 67 2.93 -29.24 4.11
N ASP A 68 2.42 -28.58 5.13
CA ASP A 68 1.46 -29.12 6.08
C ASP A 68 0.00 -28.78 5.72
N ILE A 69 -0.23 -28.06 4.62
CA ILE A 69 -1.55 -27.58 4.20
C ILE A 69 -2.58 -28.71 4.04
N PHE A 70 -2.11 -29.91 3.71
CA PHE A 70 -2.95 -31.11 3.52
C PHE A 70 -3.42 -31.75 4.82
N ASN A 71 -2.80 -31.40 5.96
CA ASN A 71 -3.10 -31.95 7.27
C ASN A 71 -4.22 -31.19 7.99
N VAL A 72 -4.73 -30.13 7.36
CA VAL A 72 -5.75 -29.26 7.92
C VAL A 72 -7.02 -29.36 7.08
N ASP A 73 -8.17 -29.41 7.75
CA ASP A 73 -9.48 -29.40 7.10
C ASP A 73 -9.94 -27.95 6.90
N TRP A 74 -9.62 -27.43 5.73
CA TRP A 74 -9.96 -26.07 5.33
C TRP A 74 -11.39 -26.00 4.74
N ASP A 75 -12.16 -24.98 5.13
CA ASP A 75 -13.39 -24.61 4.42
C ASP A 75 -13.07 -23.72 3.22
N LEU A 76 -12.08 -22.82 3.38
CA LEU A 76 -11.66 -21.86 2.37
C LEU A 76 -10.15 -21.63 2.46
N VAL A 77 -9.48 -21.53 1.32
CA VAL A 77 -8.13 -21.03 1.24
C VAL A 77 -8.08 -19.83 0.31
N VAL A 78 -7.55 -18.71 0.81
CA VAL A 78 -7.39 -17.47 0.07
C VAL A 78 -5.91 -17.32 -0.32
N GLN A 79 -5.65 -17.32 -1.62
CA GLN A 79 -4.33 -17.02 -2.14
C GLN A 79 -4.11 -15.52 -2.11
N PHE A 80 -3.21 -15.06 -1.23
CA PHE A 80 -2.99 -13.65 -0.93
C PHE A 80 -1.49 -13.31 -0.92
N GLY A 81 -0.99 -12.83 -2.04
CA GLY A 81 0.41 -12.34 -2.15
C GLY A 81 1.51 -13.40 -2.12
N GLN A 82 1.17 -14.66 -1.92
CA GLN A 82 2.05 -15.81 -2.11
C GLN A 82 1.27 -16.87 -2.88
N GLU A 83 1.83 -17.34 -3.98
CA GLU A 83 1.23 -18.41 -4.78
C GLU A 83 1.30 -19.76 -4.08
N LEU A 84 0.22 -20.53 -4.21
CA LEU A 84 0.19 -21.94 -3.83
C LEU A 84 0.85 -22.79 -4.92
N PRO A 85 1.64 -23.81 -4.56
CA PRO A 85 2.11 -24.80 -5.53
C PRO A 85 0.92 -25.51 -6.20
N ASP A 86 1.08 -25.88 -7.48
CA ASP A 86 0.03 -26.56 -8.26
C ASP A 86 -0.49 -27.83 -7.60
N ILE A 87 0.41 -28.57 -6.92
CA ILE A 87 0.03 -29.75 -6.17
C ILE A 87 -0.88 -29.40 -5.00
N ALA A 88 -0.64 -28.28 -4.32
CA ALA A 88 -1.49 -27.83 -3.21
C ALA A 88 -2.90 -27.46 -3.71
N ILE A 89 -2.97 -26.72 -4.80
CA ILE A 89 -4.24 -26.37 -5.45
C ILE A 89 -5.02 -27.63 -5.83
N THR A 90 -4.36 -28.56 -6.49
CA THR A 90 -4.99 -29.83 -6.96
C THR A 90 -5.56 -30.64 -5.79
N GLU A 91 -4.79 -30.81 -4.73
CA GLU A 91 -5.22 -31.62 -3.58
C GLU A 91 -6.31 -30.91 -2.74
N LEU A 92 -6.22 -29.60 -2.56
CA LEU A 92 -7.27 -28.84 -1.88
C LEU A 92 -8.60 -28.95 -2.64
N ARG A 93 -8.58 -28.84 -3.97
CA ARG A 93 -9.78 -29.00 -4.79
C ARG A 93 -10.36 -30.42 -4.72
N LYS A 94 -9.52 -31.47 -4.70
CA LYS A 94 -9.98 -32.85 -4.49
C LYS A 94 -10.71 -33.05 -3.15
N LYS A 95 -10.30 -32.31 -2.12
CA LYS A 95 -10.96 -32.27 -0.81
C LYS A 95 -12.21 -31.40 -0.77
N GLY A 96 -12.56 -30.71 -1.86
CA GLY A 96 -13.72 -29.81 -1.92
C GLY A 96 -13.50 -28.44 -1.26
N VAL A 97 -12.25 -28.08 -0.95
CA VAL A 97 -11.90 -26.79 -0.37
C VAL A 97 -12.19 -25.68 -1.39
N LYS A 98 -12.81 -24.61 -0.94
CA LYS A 98 -13.00 -23.42 -1.77
C LYS A 98 -11.69 -22.64 -1.91
N LEU A 99 -11.41 -22.17 -3.12
CA LEU A 99 -10.20 -21.40 -3.41
C LEU A 99 -10.56 -20.01 -3.94
N VAL A 100 -10.00 -18.99 -3.33
CA VAL A 100 -10.15 -17.59 -3.75
C VAL A 100 -8.78 -16.99 -4.04
N GLN A 101 -8.69 -16.25 -5.14
CA GLN A 101 -7.56 -15.39 -5.44
C GLN A 101 -7.87 -13.97 -4.98
N TYR A 102 -7.07 -13.40 -4.06
CA TYR A 102 -7.22 -12.02 -3.63
C TYR A 102 -6.17 -11.14 -4.29
N ASN A 103 -6.60 -10.20 -5.12
CA ASN A 103 -5.73 -9.33 -5.91
C ASN A 103 -5.73 -7.89 -5.39
N CYS A 104 -4.53 -7.39 -5.05
CA CYS A 104 -4.29 -6.03 -4.57
C CYS A 104 -3.36 -5.22 -5.49
N GLY A 105 -2.92 -5.80 -6.60
CA GLY A 105 -2.04 -5.19 -7.59
C GLY A 105 -2.76 -4.85 -8.88
N ASN A 106 -2.20 -3.94 -9.68
CA ASN A 106 -2.70 -3.65 -11.01
C ASN A 106 -1.96 -4.52 -12.05
N ASP A 107 -2.37 -5.78 -12.15
CA ASP A 107 -1.71 -6.76 -13.01
C ASP A 107 -1.77 -6.38 -14.48
N PHE A 108 -2.89 -5.78 -14.93
CA PHE A 108 -3.02 -5.29 -16.30
C PHE A 108 -1.89 -4.33 -16.68
N ILE A 109 -1.62 -3.32 -15.85
CA ILE A 109 -0.56 -2.35 -16.13
C ILE A 109 0.82 -3.02 -16.04
N TYR A 110 1.05 -3.89 -15.06
CA TYR A 110 2.32 -4.62 -14.94
C TYR A 110 2.59 -5.49 -16.16
N ASP A 111 1.60 -6.20 -16.67
CA ASP A 111 1.74 -7.06 -17.82
C ASP A 111 1.94 -6.24 -19.11
N VAL A 112 1.24 -5.11 -19.26
CA VAL A 112 1.45 -4.19 -20.39
C VAL A 112 2.86 -3.59 -20.37
N GLU A 113 3.37 -3.14 -19.23
CA GLU A 113 4.75 -2.65 -19.12
C GLU A 113 5.77 -3.75 -19.45
N ASN A 114 5.55 -4.96 -18.95
CA ASN A 114 6.44 -6.09 -19.24
C ASN A 114 6.39 -6.49 -20.71
N LEU A 115 5.21 -6.50 -21.33
CA LEU A 115 5.02 -6.79 -22.74
C LEU A 115 5.75 -5.78 -23.64
N LEU A 116 5.64 -4.49 -23.30
CA LEU A 116 6.19 -3.41 -24.12
C LEU A 116 7.69 -3.18 -23.90
N HIS A 117 8.17 -3.40 -22.69
CA HIS A 117 9.53 -3.02 -22.30
C HIS A 117 10.40 -4.21 -21.88
N GLY A 118 9.88 -5.43 -21.85
CA GLY A 118 10.63 -6.64 -21.48
C GLY A 118 11.29 -6.55 -20.10
N THR A 119 10.62 -5.94 -19.13
CA THR A 119 11.23 -5.56 -17.85
C THR A 119 11.24 -6.67 -16.81
N SER A 120 10.51 -7.77 -17.03
CA SER A 120 10.42 -8.91 -16.12
C SER A 120 11.04 -10.16 -16.76
N GLU A 121 11.95 -10.80 -16.01
CA GLU A 121 12.41 -12.16 -16.34
C GLU A 121 11.38 -13.23 -15.93
N ALA A 122 10.47 -12.88 -14.99
CA ALA A 122 9.32 -13.70 -14.66
C ALA A 122 8.30 -13.60 -15.80
N GLY A 123 7.83 -14.76 -16.27
CA GLY A 123 6.71 -14.81 -17.23
C GLY A 123 5.44 -14.14 -16.64
N PRO A 124 4.39 -13.99 -17.47
CA PRO A 124 3.11 -13.48 -16.99
C PRO A 124 2.65 -14.27 -15.77
N GLN A 125 2.09 -13.61 -14.79
CA GLN A 125 1.59 -14.26 -13.54
C GLN A 125 0.49 -15.31 -13.83
N PHE A 126 -0.06 -15.32 -15.05
CA PHE A 126 -1.23 -16.09 -15.46
C PHE A 126 -0.92 -17.34 -16.33
N THR A 127 0.34 -17.71 -16.52
CA THR A 127 0.71 -18.81 -17.43
C THR A 127 0.24 -20.20 -17.00
N LYS A 128 -0.37 -20.32 -15.81
CA LYS A 128 -0.75 -21.62 -15.25
C LYS A 128 -2.22 -22.00 -15.43
N PHE A 129 -3.05 -21.17 -16.06
CA PHE A 129 -4.51 -21.32 -15.95
C PHE A 129 -5.20 -21.63 -17.28
N ASP A 130 -4.98 -22.83 -17.81
CA ASP A 130 -5.82 -23.38 -18.89
C ASP A 130 -7.25 -23.68 -18.43
N GLU A 131 -7.44 -23.91 -17.13
CA GLU A 131 -8.73 -24.25 -16.49
C GLU A 131 -9.09 -23.26 -15.37
N LYS A 132 -10.38 -23.23 -15.01
CA LYS A 132 -10.86 -22.50 -13.84
C LYS A 132 -10.25 -23.08 -12.55
N VAL A 133 -9.31 -22.38 -11.94
CA VAL A 133 -8.61 -22.81 -10.73
C VAL A 133 -9.28 -22.28 -9.48
N PHE A 134 -9.66 -21.01 -9.46
CA PHE A 134 -10.30 -20.37 -8.31
C PHE A 134 -11.83 -20.38 -8.44
N ASP A 135 -12.53 -20.46 -7.32
CA ASP A 135 -13.99 -20.30 -7.28
C ASP A 135 -14.38 -18.84 -7.53
N GLN A 136 -13.61 -17.90 -6.98
CA GLN A 136 -13.79 -16.45 -7.13
C GLN A 136 -12.44 -15.74 -7.16
N ILE A 137 -12.42 -14.53 -7.72
CA ILE A 137 -11.35 -13.56 -7.60
C ILE A 137 -11.89 -12.38 -6.81
N TRP A 138 -11.22 -12.01 -5.73
CA TRP A 138 -11.54 -10.81 -4.97
C TRP A 138 -10.59 -9.68 -5.32
N SER A 139 -11.14 -8.50 -5.54
CA SER A 139 -10.41 -7.29 -5.94
C SER A 139 -10.78 -6.11 -5.07
N ILE A 140 -9.79 -5.36 -4.62
CA ILE A 140 -10.02 -4.10 -3.92
C ILE A 140 -10.44 -2.99 -4.90
N PRO A 141 -11.24 -1.97 -4.47
CA PRO A 141 -11.89 -1.01 -5.36
C PRO A 141 -10.95 -0.30 -6.33
N GLN A 142 -9.75 0.07 -5.88
CA GLN A 142 -8.79 0.79 -6.71
C GLN A 142 -8.23 -0.02 -7.88
N MET A 143 -8.42 -1.35 -7.91
CA MET A 143 -7.95 -2.22 -8.96
C MET A 143 -9.04 -2.67 -9.92
N THR A 144 -10.30 -2.57 -9.51
CA THR A 144 -11.45 -3.11 -10.24
C THR A 144 -11.56 -2.53 -11.64
N ASN A 145 -11.45 -1.21 -11.78
CA ASN A 145 -11.67 -0.51 -13.05
C ASN A 145 -10.82 -1.05 -14.22
N THR A 146 -9.54 -1.31 -13.98
CA THR A 146 -8.61 -1.77 -15.01
C THR A 146 -8.50 -3.29 -15.09
N ASN A 147 -8.79 -4.01 -13.99
CA ASN A 147 -8.45 -5.43 -13.91
C ASN A 147 -9.64 -6.38 -13.90
N GLN A 148 -10.86 -5.92 -13.56
CA GLN A 148 -12.01 -6.83 -13.40
C GLN A 148 -12.19 -7.77 -14.59
N TYR A 149 -12.36 -7.22 -15.79
CA TYR A 149 -12.59 -8.02 -16.99
C TYR A 149 -11.30 -8.67 -17.52
N TYR A 150 -10.15 -8.09 -17.22
CA TYR A 150 -8.85 -8.67 -17.50
C TYR A 150 -8.69 -9.99 -16.75
N TRP A 151 -8.88 -9.99 -15.46
CA TRP A 151 -8.83 -11.21 -14.64
C TRP A 151 -9.93 -12.21 -14.99
N GLN A 152 -11.17 -11.75 -15.19
CA GLN A 152 -12.27 -12.65 -15.59
C GLN A 152 -11.94 -13.41 -16.89
N THR A 153 -11.32 -12.74 -17.82
CA THR A 153 -10.93 -13.36 -19.12
C THR A 153 -9.80 -14.36 -18.93
N LEU A 154 -8.77 -14.00 -18.19
CA LEU A 154 -7.58 -14.83 -18.01
C LEU A 154 -7.81 -16.00 -17.06
N TYR A 155 -8.42 -15.76 -15.92
CA TYR A 155 -8.71 -16.80 -14.93
C TYR A 155 -10.00 -17.60 -15.20
N LYS A 156 -10.82 -17.18 -16.16
CA LYS A 156 -12.14 -17.79 -16.46
C LYS A 156 -13.04 -17.86 -15.22
N THR A 157 -12.93 -16.88 -14.35
CA THR A 157 -13.56 -16.85 -13.02
C THR A 157 -14.13 -15.46 -12.75
N GLU A 158 -15.28 -15.40 -12.10
CA GLU A 158 -15.91 -14.15 -11.69
C GLU A 158 -15.00 -13.35 -10.77
N THR A 159 -14.89 -12.05 -11.02
CA THR A 159 -14.20 -11.10 -10.15
C THR A 159 -15.22 -10.30 -9.36
N ILE A 160 -15.07 -10.28 -8.05
CA ILE A 160 -15.93 -9.57 -7.09
C ILE A 160 -15.11 -8.46 -6.46
N GLU A 161 -15.66 -7.25 -6.44
CA GLU A 161 -15.09 -6.16 -5.67
C GLU A 161 -15.40 -6.37 -4.20
N VAL A 162 -14.35 -6.29 -3.37
CA VAL A 162 -14.42 -6.42 -1.92
C VAL A 162 -13.90 -5.15 -1.25
N PRO A 163 -14.33 -4.83 -0.02
CA PRO A 163 -13.90 -3.61 0.67
C PRO A 163 -12.38 -3.51 0.81
N PHE A 164 -11.87 -2.30 0.69
CA PHE A 164 -10.51 -1.96 1.09
C PHE A 164 -10.46 -1.86 2.62
N ILE A 165 -9.55 -2.59 3.25
CA ILE A 165 -9.42 -2.68 4.70
C ILE A 165 -8.12 -2.03 5.14
N TRP A 166 -8.17 -1.27 6.23
CA TRP A 166 -7.03 -0.67 6.87
C TRP A 166 -7.15 -0.77 8.40
N SER A 167 -6.01 -0.81 9.08
CA SER A 167 -5.97 -0.77 10.55
C SER A 167 -4.71 -0.08 11.05
N PRO A 168 -4.77 0.64 12.17
CA PRO A 168 -3.58 1.24 12.79
C PRO A 168 -2.65 0.21 13.44
N ILE A 169 -3.03 -1.06 13.54
CA ILE A 169 -2.32 -2.07 14.33
C ILE A 169 -0.82 -2.17 14.00
N ALA A 170 -0.46 -2.10 12.71
CA ALA A 170 0.94 -2.17 12.30
C ALA A 170 1.72 -0.90 12.69
N ILE A 171 1.13 0.28 12.48
CA ILE A 171 1.77 1.56 12.83
C ILE A 171 1.86 1.77 14.34
N ASP A 172 0.84 1.35 15.10
CA ASP A 172 0.85 1.44 16.57
C ASP A 172 1.88 0.48 17.19
N SER A 173 2.08 -0.71 16.59
CA SER A 173 3.14 -1.63 17.00
C SER A 173 4.52 -1.08 16.66
N TYR A 174 4.70 -0.51 15.48
CA TYR A 174 5.95 0.15 15.08
C TYR A 174 6.28 1.36 15.97
N GLU A 175 5.28 2.15 16.34
CA GLU A 175 5.46 3.28 17.25
C GLU A 175 5.96 2.86 18.64
N LYS A 176 5.47 1.74 19.18
CA LYS A 176 5.98 1.19 20.44
C LYS A 176 7.49 0.88 20.35
N ASP A 177 7.93 0.34 19.22
CA ASP A 177 9.35 0.10 18.99
C ASP A 177 10.14 1.41 18.85
N CYS A 178 9.58 2.41 18.18
CA CYS A 178 10.17 3.74 18.08
C CYS A 178 10.34 4.40 19.47
N ILE A 179 9.31 4.32 20.32
CA ILE A 179 9.36 4.84 21.69
C ILE A 179 10.44 4.09 22.50
N SER A 180 10.46 2.77 22.44
CA SER A 180 11.42 1.92 23.15
C SER A 180 12.86 2.15 22.68
N GLY A 181 13.04 2.45 21.38
CA GLY A 181 14.33 2.78 20.75
C GLY A 181 14.78 4.22 20.93
N GLY A 182 14.02 5.05 21.67
CA GLY A 182 14.36 6.45 21.94
C GLY A 182 14.00 7.45 20.83
N VAL A 183 13.30 7.00 19.77
CA VAL A 183 12.79 7.90 18.71
C VAL A 183 11.57 8.69 19.20
N GLY A 184 10.71 8.10 20.04
CA GLY A 184 9.48 8.69 20.59
C GLY A 184 8.27 8.51 19.68
N GLU A 185 7.17 9.22 20.02
CA GLU A 185 5.89 9.15 19.32
C GLU A 185 6.00 9.59 17.86
N LEU A 186 5.19 8.99 16.99
CA LEU A 186 5.18 9.25 15.55
C LEU A 186 4.07 10.23 15.11
N ASP A 187 3.37 10.82 16.06
CA ASP A 187 2.34 11.81 15.83
C ASP A 187 2.93 13.11 15.26
N TRP A 188 2.10 13.84 14.55
CA TRP A 188 2.45 15.15 14.02
C TRP A 188 2.84 16.15 15.13
N PHE A 189 3.78 16.97 14.82
CA PHE A 189 4.13 18.18 15.56
C PHE A 189 4.57 19.27 14.59
N LYS A 190 4.36 20.52 14.99
CA LYS A 190 4.73 21.67 14.14
C LYS A 190 6.24 21.78 14.02
N LYS A 191 6.72 21.91 12.79
CA LYS A 191 8.14 22.15 12.48
C LYS A 191 8.36 23.57 11.99
N ASP A 192 9.56 24.11 12.22
CA ASP A 192 9.93 25.46 11.76
C ASP A 192 10.20 25.49 10.25
N LYS A 193 10.65 24.36 9.68
CA LYS A 193 10.95 24.23 8.26
C LYS A 193 9.80 23.53 7.52
N VAL A 194 9.60 23.96 6.28
CA VAL A 194 8.66 23.36 5.36
C VAL A 194 9.38 22.39 4.42
N ASP A 195 9.66 21.21 4.93
CA ASP A 195 10.26 20.12 4.18
C ASP A 195 9.16 19.18 3.68
N ILE A 196 9.13 18.92 2.38
CA ILE A 196 8.12 18.08 1.73
C ILE A 196 8.70 16.71 1.42
N ALA A 197 7.94 15.63 1.67
CA ALA A 197 8.30 14.28 1.28
C ALA A 197 7.38 13.75 0.17
N ILE A 198 7.98 13.08 -0.82
CA ILE A 198 7.30 12.33 -1.88
C ILE A 198 7.70 10.87 -1.72
N PHE A 199 6.73 10.00 -1.37
CA PHE A 199 6.96 8.60 -1.03
C PHE A 199 6.66 7.61 -2.16
N GLU A 200 6.48 8.09 -3.39
CA GLU A 200 6.16 7.21 -4.51
C GLU A 200 7.25 6.14 -4.71
N PRO A 201 6.86 4.86 -4.96
CA PRO A 201 7.83 3.76 -5.10
C PRO A 201 8.75 3.86 -6.30
N ASN A 202 8.39 4.64 -7.33
CA ASN A 202 9.15 4.83 -8.57
C ASN A 202 9.44 3.52 -9.34
N VAL A 203 8.47 2.59 -9.35
CA VAL A 203 8.66 1.26 -9.92
C VAL A 203 7.87 1.01 -11.21
N ASN A 204 6.87 1.86 -11.52
CA ASN A 204 6.00 1.74 -12.68
C ASN A 204 5.33 3.08 -13.03
N ILE A 205 4.59 3.12 -14.15
CA ILE A 205 3.97 4.35 -14.67
C ILE A 205 2.89 4.95 -13.78
N PHE A 206 2.28 4.21 -12.88
CA PHE A 206 1.22 4.70 -11.99
C PHE A 206 1.72 5.05 -10.57
N LYS A 207 3.01 4.80 -10.26
CA LYS A 207 3.62 5.06 -8.95
C LYS A 207 4.99 5.72 -9.12
N TRP A 208 5.02 6.99 -9.51
CA TRP A 208 6.26 7.73 -9.72
C TRP A 208 6.16 9.18 -9.24
N ALA A 209 7.29 9.74 -8.82
CA ALA A 209 7.36 10.96 -8.03
C ALA A 209 7.21 12.27 -8.83
N PHE A 210 7.49 12.26 -10.15
CA PHE A 210 7.57 13.50 -10.91
C PHE A 210 6.27 14.33 -10.91
N PRO A 211 5.05 13.75 -11.03
CA PRO A 211 3.83 14.53 -10.94
C PRO A 211 3.63 15.22 -9.58
N ALA A 212 3.97 14.55 -8.48
CA ALA A 212 3.94 15.16 -7.15
C ALA A 212 4.97 16.32 -7.04
N LEU A 213 6.14 16.18 -7.65
CA LEU A 213 7.13 17.25 -7.74
C LEU A 213 6.61 18.47 -8.52
N LEU A 214 5.78 18.26 -9.57
CA LEU A 214 5.14 19.37 -10.30
C LEU A 214 4.13 20.15 -9.45
N VAL A 215 3.47 19.48 -8.49
CA VAL A 215 2.62 20.17 -7.49
C VAL A 215 3.50 21.06 -6.59
N CYS A 216 4.62 20.54 -6.11
CA CYS A 216 5.57 21.31 -5.28
C CYS A 216 6.14 22.52 -6.06
N GLU A 217 6.52 22.33 -7.32
CA GLU A 217 7.02 23.43 -8.19
C GLU A 217 5.97 24.53 -8.37
N ASN A 218 4.67 24.17 -8.59
CA ASN A 218 3.62 25.18 -8.69
C ASN A 218 3.46 26.00 -7.40
N ALA A 219 3.48 25.37 -6.24
CA ALA A 219 3.43 26.07 -4.96
C ALA A 219 4.66 26.98 -4.77
N TYR A 220 5.85 26.48 -5.06
CA TYR A 220 7.10 27.22 -4.92
C TYR A 220 7.15 28.46 -5.82
N THR A 221 6.84 28.30 -7.10
CA THR A 221 6.83 29.41 -8.06
C THR A 221 5.70 30.40 -7.81
N SER A 222 4.66 30.01 -7.07
CA SER A 222 3.60 30.89 -6.58
C SER A 222 3.97 31.64 -5.29
N GLY A 223 5.19 31.45 -4.76
CA GLY A 223 5.74 32.17 -3.62
C GLY A 223 5.63 31.46 -2.28
N SER A 224 5.22 30.19 -2.24
CA SER A 224 5.23 29.42 -0.98
C SER A 224 6.66 29.18 -0.50
N ASN A 225 6.87 29.34 0.80
CA ASN A 225 8.17 29.05 1.42
C ASN A 225 8.35 27.53 1.59
N ILE A 226 9.01 26.90 0.62
CA ILE A 226 9.41 25.50 0.66
C ILE A 226 10.91 25.45 0.91
N ASP A 227 11.32 24.82 2.00
CA ASP A 227 12.74 24.68 2.34
C ASP A 227 13.39 23.57 1.54
N HIS A 228 12.77 22.39 1.45
CA HIS A 228 13.30 21.25 0.71
C HIS A 228 12.20 20.27 0.23
N VAL A 229 12.52 19.52 -0.82
CA VAL A 229 11.67 18.42 -1.34
C VAL A 229 12.50 17.14 -1.39
N TRP A 230 12.10 16.17 -0.57
CA TRP A 230 12.71 14.85 -0.47
C TRP A 230 11.96 13.85 -1.34
N ILE A 231 12.62 13.23 -2.29
CA ILE A 231 12.04 12.18 -3.14
C ILE A 231 12.61 10.83 -2.70
N THR A 232 11.84 10.07 -1.98
CA THR A 232 12.27 8.75 -1.48
C THR A 232 12.11 7.64 -2.53
N ASN A 233 12.62 6.45 -2.22
CA ASN A 233 12.53 5.26 -3.10
C ASN A 233 13.20 5.41 -4.48
N VAL A 234 14.19 6.28 -4.63
CA VAL A 234 14.92 6.50 -5.90
C VAL A 234 16.24 5.75 -5.92
N LEU A 235 17.07 5.89 -4.90
CA LEU A 235 18.45 5.38 -4.93
C LEU A 235 18.54 3.86 -5.05
N ASN A 236 17.52 3.14 -4.54
CA ASN A 236 17.45 1.68 -4.59
C ASN A 236 16.52 1.15 -5.70
N ALA A 237 15.93 2.03 -6.50
CA ALA A 237 15.03 1.64 -7.58
C ALA A 237 15.81 1.19 -8.81
N LYS A 238 15.95 -0.12 -9.02
CA LYS A 238 16.72 -0.72 -10.12
C LYS A 238 16.34 -0.22 -11.52
N LYS A 239 15.10 0.23 -11.71
CA LYS A 239 14.56 0.67 -13.01
C LYS A 239 14.44 2.19 -13.15
N PHE A 240 14.75 2.96 -12.11
CA PHE A 240 14.62 4.42 -12.16
C PHE A 240 15.78 5.07 -12.94
N ASN A 241 15.46 5.72 -14.05
CA ASN A 241 16.45 6.41 -14.85
C ASN A 241 16.79 7.79 -14.28
N LEU A 242 17.66 7.82 -13.26
CA LEU A 242 18.07 9.04 -12.57
C LEU A 242 18.69 10.09 -13.54
N LYS A 243 19.39 9.66 -14.58
CA LYS A 243 19.93 10.58 -15.58
C LYS A 243 18.83 11.31 -16.35
N PHE A 244 17.81 10.58 -16.78
CA PHE A 244 16.67 11.18 -17.46
C PHE A 244 15.84 12.04 -16.50
N PHE A 245 15.62 11.58 -15.26
CA PHE A 245 14.94 12.36 -14.23
C PHE A 245 15.64 13.71 -14.00
N ASN A 246 16.97 13.72 -13.83
CA ASN A 246 17.74 14.95 -13.71
C ASN A 246 17.65 15.86 -14.95
N GLN A 247 17.48 15.29 -16.14
CA GLN A 247 17.29 16.11 -17.36
C GLN A 247 15.95 16.84 -17.37
N ILE A 248 14.86 16.14 -17.03
CA ILE A 248 13.53 16.76 -17.03
C ILE A 248 13.32 17.73 -15.87
N THR A 249 13.97 17.51 -14.72
CA THR A 249 13.87 18.38 -13.54
C THR A 249 14.69 19.66 -13.63
N LYS A 250 15.71 19.74 -14.49
CA LYS A 250 16.56 20.94 -14.68
C LYS A 250 15.79 22.24 -15.00
N GLN A 251 14.57 22.12 -15.52
CA GLN A 251 13.74 23.28 -15.84
C GLN A 251 13.04 23.85 -14.61
N LEU A 252 12.89 23.05 -13.54
CA LEU A 252 12.19 23.43 -12.32
C LEU A 252 13.00 24.43 -11.51
N SER A 253 12.33 25.39 -10.89
CA SER A 253 12.93 26.36 -9.99
C SER A 253 13.46 25.70 -8.72
N LEU A 254 12.72 24.76 -8.15
CA LEU A 254 13.17 23.93 -7.03
C LEU A 254 14.52 23.24 -7.30
N PHE A 255 14.72 22.73 -8.54
CA PHE A 255 15.99 22.12 -8.92
C PHE A 255 17.12 23.15 -9.03
N LYS A 256 16.87 24.29 -9.69
CA LYS A 256 17.85 25.37 -9.88
C LYS A 256 18.31 25.95 -8.56
N ASP A 257 17.43 26.00 -7.57
CA ASP A 257 17.69 26.56 -6.24
C ASP A 257 18.24 25.49 -5.27
N GLY A 258 18.52 24.27 -5.77
CA GLY A 258 19.14 23.18 -4.99
C GLY A 258 18.25 22.61 -3.89
N LYS A 259 16.93 22.69 -4.07
CA LYS A 259 15.93 22.29 -3.06
C LYS A 259 15.39 20.88 -3.25
N ILE A 260 15.97 20.05 -4.10
CA ILE A 260 15.52 18.67 -4.35
C ILE A 260 16.62 17.69 -3.98
N SER A 261 16.28 16.67 -3.20
CA SER A 261 17.14 15.51 -2.95
C SER A 261 16.41 14.20 -3.25
N VAL A 262 17.16 13.21 -3.69
CA VAL A 262 16.71 11.85 -3.92
C VAL A 262 17.27 10.93 -2.85
N GLU A 263 16.43 10.07 -2.32
CA GLU A 263 16.75 9.23 -1.17
C GLU A 263 16.41 7.76 -1.40
N SER A 264 16.94 6.92 -0.52
CA SER A 264 16.57 5.51 -0.38
C SER A 264 15.14 5.36 0.17
N ARG A 265 14.74 4.11 0.41
CA ARG A 265 13.47 3.80 1.06
C ARG A 265 13.57 3.92 2.58
N TYR A 266 12.59 4.56 3.19
CA TYR A 266 12.44 4.72 4.63
C TYR A 266 11.04 4.27 5.08
N ASN A 267 10.86 4.03 6.38
CA ASN A 267 9.52 4.01 6.95
C ASN A 267 8.93 5.42 6.88
N THR A 268 7.69 5.52 6.41
CA THR A 268 7.04 6.80 6.12
C THR A 268 6.89 7.67 7.36
N LEU A 269 6.34 7.13 8.45
CA LEU A 269 6.10 7.90 9.67
C LEU A 269 7.41 8.32 10.35
N TYR A 270 8.41 7.46 10.35
CA TYR A 270 9.75 7.82 10.81
C TYR A 270 10.34 8.97 9.99
N PHE A 271 10.23 8.90 8.67
CA PHE A 271 10.74 9.94 7.78
C PHE A 271 10.00 11.28 8.00
N MET A 272 8.68 11.24 8.15
CA MET A 272 7.89 12.43 8.48
C MET A 272 8.36 13.04 9.80
N LYS A 273 8.54 12.22 10.82
CA LYS A 273 8.99 12.69 12.13
C LYS A 273 10.36 13.37 12.06
N GLU A 274 11.33 12.76 11.39
CA GLU A 274 12.71 13.23 11.41
C GLU A 274 12.97 14.33 10.37
N TYR A 275 12.41 14.21 9.16
CA TYR A 275 12.89 15.00 8.02
C TYR A 275 11.84 15.84 7.32
N ALA A 276 10.56 15.49 7.34
CA ALA A 276 9.56 16.19 6.55
C ALA A 276 8.39 16.69 7.39
N SER A 277 7.70 17.72 6.92
CA SER A 277 6.53 18.33 7.57
C SER A 277 5.24 18.07 6.81
N ILE A 278 5.32 17.87 5.49
CA ILE A 278 4.18 17.66 4.59
C ILE A 278 4.51 16.52 3.63
N ALA A 279 3.53 15.65 3.37
CA ALA A 279 3.65 14.66 2.30
C ALA A 279 2.84 15.09 1.09
N VAL A 280 3.41 14.90 -0.12
CA VAL A 280 2.70 15.10 -1.40
C VAL A 280 2.78 13.80 -2.18
N SER A 281 1.63 13.32 -2.64
CA SER A 281 1.49 12.08 -3.38
C SER A 281 0.74 12.30 -4.68
N PHE A 282 1.06 11.48 -5.64
CA PHE A 282 0.34 11.39 -6.91
C PHE A 282 -0.02 9.94 -7.17
N GLN A 283 -1.22 9.74 -7.68
CA GLN A 283 -1.64 8.44 -8.15
C GLN A 283 -2.30 8.54 -9.53
N TRP A 284 -2.16 7.47 -10.30
CA TRP A 284 -2.91 7.19 -11.51
C TRP A 284 -3.24 5.68 -11.49
N GLU A 285 -4.52 5.33 -11.70
CA GLU A 285 -5.01 3.94 -11.65
C GLU A 285 -4.70 3.17 -10.33
N ASN A 286 -4.53 3.92 -9.22
CA ASN A 286 -4.38 3.38 -7.87
C ASN A 286 -4.93 4.38 -6.82
N PRO A 287 -6.22 4.74 -6.90
CA PRO A 287 -6.80 5.91 -6.20
C PRO A 287 -7.14 5.67 -4.72
N LEU A 288 -6.47 4.73 -4.05
CA LEU A 288 -6.60 4.46 -2.62
C LEU A 288 -5.33 3.77 -2.13
N ASN A 289 -4.68 4.32 -1.10
CA ASN A 289 -3.39 3.84 -0.62
C ASN A 289 -3.31 3.96 0.92
N TYR A 290 -2.66 3.01 1.57
CA TYR A 290 -2.38 3.04 3.02
C TYR A 290 -1.64 4.28 3.46
N LEU A 291 -0.74 4.81 2.63
CA LEU A 291 -0.01 6.05 2.89
C LEU A 291 -0.91 7.18 3.37
N TYR A 292 -2.09 7.35 2.73
CA TYR A 292 -3.01 8.45 3.07
C TYR A 292 -3.61 8.26 4.45
N LEU A 293 -3.97 7.02 4.77
CA LEU A 293 -4.60 6.65 6.03
C LEU A 293 -3.60 6.70 7.18
N ASP A 294 -2.39 6.15 6.97
CA ASP A 294 -1.31 6.15 7.97
C ASP A 294 -0.94 7.57 8.39
N LEU A 295 -0.73 8.47 7.42
CA LEU A 295 -0.36 9.85 7.67
C LEU A 295 -1.50 10.63 8.34
N ALA A 296 -2.72 10.51 7.81
CA ALA A 296 -3.87 11.21 8.37
C ALA A 296 -4.22 10.72 9.79
N TRP A 297 -4.03 9.43 10.08
CA TRP A 297 -4.22 8.86 11.42
C TRP A 297 -3.28 9.46 12.45
N LYS A 298 -2.06 9.78 12.06
CA LYS A 298 -1.01 10.37 12.90
C LYS A 298 -0.98 11.91 12.85
N GLY A 299 -1.91 12.54 12.14
CA GLY A 299 -2.03 14.01 12.06
C GLY A 299 -1.11 14.66 11.02
N TRP A 300 -0.32 13.89 10.26
CA TRP A 300 0.54 14.44 9.22
C TRP A 300 -0.25 14.85 7.97
N PRO A 301 -0.03 16.06 7.46
CA PRO A 301 -0.71 16.52 6.26
C PRO A 301 -0.24 15.72 5.04
N ILE A 302 -1.21 15.16 4.32
CA ILE A 302 -1.00 14.50 3.03
C ILE A 302 -1.85 15.18 1.96
N LEU A 303 -1.21 15.63 0.90
CA LEU A 303 -1.86 16.15 -0.31
C LEU A 303 -1.81 15.10 -1.42
N HIS A 304 -2.95 14.78 -2.03
CA HIS A 304 -3.06 13.75 -3.05
C HIS A 304 -4.20 13.99 -4.04
N ASN A 305 -4.22 13.21 -5.16
CA ASN A 305 -5.30 13.22 -6.16
C ASN A 305 -6.13 11.92 -6.20
N ALA A 306 -6.17 11.16 -5.10
CA ALA A 306 -6.86 9.89 -5.02
C ALA A 306 -8.39 10.08 -4.92
N HIS A 307 -9.10 9.81 -5.99
CA HIS A 307 -10.54 10.09 -6.11
C HIS A 307 -11.45 9.11 -5.35
N LEU A 308 -10.96 7.95 -4.89
CA LEU A 308 -11.73 7.04 -4.03
C LEU A 308 -11.71 7.43 -2.54
N CYS A 309 -10.84 8.36 -2.15
CA CYS A 309 -10.79 8.90 -0.79
C CYS A 309 -10.53 10.42 -0.77
N PRO A 310 -11.30 11.23 -1.54
CA PRO A 310 -11.07 12.67 -1.65
C PRO A 310 -11.37 13.42 -0.35
N ASP A 311 -12.05 12.77 0.56
CA ASP A 311 -12.44 13.26 1.89
C ASP A 311 -11.40 12.96 2.99
N ILE A 312 -10.31 12.27 2.68
CA ILE A 312 -9.21 11.97 3.60
C ILE A 312 -7.96 12.71 3.16
N GLY A 313 -7.38 13.49 4.05
CA GLY A 313 -6.25 14.34 3.69
C GLY A 313 -6.69 15.61 2.94
N TYR A 314 -5.77 16.15 2.18
CA TYR A 314 -6.00 17.28 1.28
C TYR A 314 -6.05 16.78 -0.16
N TYR A 315 -7.07 17.19 -0.91
CA TYR A 315 -7.33 16.64 -2.23
C TYR A 315 -7.21 17.69 -3.32
N TYR A 316 -6.58 17.33 -4.44
CA TYR A 316 -6.67 18.03 -5.70
C TYR A 316 -7.13 17.10 -6.82
N LYS A 317 -7.82 17.65 -7.81
CA LYS A 317 -8.50 16.83 -8.82
C LYS A 317 -7.58 16.45 -9.98
N ASP A 318 -7.59 15.17 -10.36
CA ASP A 318 -6.95 14.63 -11.56
C ASP A 318 -5.45 14.98 -11.66
N PHE A 319 -5.00 15.46 -12.82
CA PHE A 319 -3.64 15.94 -13.10
C PHE A 319 -3.52 17.46 -12.95
N ASN A 320 -4.40 18.11 -12.18
CA ASN A 320 -4.39 19.57 -12.02
C ASN A 320 -3.30 19.99 -11.00
N TYR A 321 -2.06 19.94 -11.45
CA TYR A 321 -0.89 20.30 -10.62
C TYR A 321 -0.93 21.75 -10.11
N LYS A 322 -1.59 22.66 -10.87
CA LYS A 322 -1.78 24.04 -10.40
C LYS A 322 -2.72 24.09 -9.20
N MET A 323 -3.88 23.43 -9.28
CA MET A 323 -4.78 23.31 -8.13
C MET A 323 -4.07 22.62 -6.94
N GLY A 324 -3.27 21.58 -7.21
CA GLY A 324 -2.44 20.93 -6.20
C GLY A 324 -1.48 21.93 -5.51
N GLY A 325 -0.80 22.78 -6.27
CA GLY A 325 0.06 23.83 -5.74
C GLY A 325 -0.69 24.85 -4.89
N ASP A 326 -1.87 25.31 -5.35
CA ASP A 326 -2.72 26.24 -4.59
C ASP A 326 -3.19 25.62 -3.25
N VAL A 327 -3.49 24.32 -3.24
CA VAL A 327 -3.85 23.60 -2.00
C VAL A 327 -2.63 23.42 -1.10
N LEU A 328 -1.46 23.08 -1.66
CA LEU A 328 -0.21 22.95 -0.91
C LEU A 328 0.16 24.23 -0.19
N SER A 329 0.00 25.38 -0.86
CA SER A 329 0.23 26.71 -0.26
C SER A 329 -0.64 26.92 0.98
N LYS A 330 -1.93 26.54 0.92
CA LYS A 330 -2.85 26.63 2.06
C LYS A 330 -2.49 25.69 3.20
N ILE A 331 -1.98 24.49 2.89
CA ILE A 331 -1.49 23.53 3.91
C ILE A 331 -0.32 24.14 4.67
N ILE A 332 0.65 24.72 3.94
CA ILE A 332 1.84 25.36 4.54
C ILE A 332 1.44 26.44 5.54
N GLU A 333 0.41 27.22 5.23
CA GLU A 333 -0.02 28.34 6.07
C GLU A 333 -0.90 27.90 7.26
N ASN A 334 -1.78 26.91 7.07
CA ASN A 334 -2.95 26.74 7.92
C ASN A 334 -3.13 25.32 8.49
N HIS A 335 -2.17 24.39 8.30
CA HIS A 335 -2.35 23.04 8.83
C HIS A 335 -2.31 23.02 10.35
N ASP A 336 -3.35 22.44 10.97
CA ASP A 336 -3.43 22.08 12.38
C ASP A 336 -3.55 20.55 12.49
N GLY A 337 -2.49 19.90 12.96
CA GLY A 337 -2.42 18.45 13.00
C GLY A 337 -3.34 17.81 14.02
N GLU A 338 -3.69 18.48 15.12
CA GLU A 338 -4.58 17.93 16.13
C GLU A 338 -6.03 17.93 15.64
N GLU A 339 -6.51 19.04 15.08
CA GLU A 339 -7.84 19.10 14.48
C GLU A 339 -7.95 18.13 13.30
N TYR A 340 -6.90 18.07 12.46
CA TYR A 340 -6.78 17.18 11.33
C TYR A 340 -6.85 15.71 11.75
N LYS A 341 -6.07 15.29 12.75
CA LYS A 341 -6.04 13.93 13.29
C LYS A 341 -7.42 13.51 13.84
N TYR A 342 -8.07 14.40 14.61
CA TYR A 342 -9.39 14.13 15.15
C TYR A 342 -10.43 13.91 14.05
N LYS A 343 -10.46 14.79 13.05
CA LYS A 343 -11.37 14.71 11.91
C LYS A 343 -11.19 13.39 11.14
N TYR A 344 -9.94 13.05 10.80
CA TYR A 344 -9.68 11.93 9.91
C TYR A 344 -9.75 10.58 10.60
N LYS A 345 -9.47 10.47 11.88
CA LYS A 345 -9.74 9.24 12.65
C LYS A 345 -11.18 8.78 12.51
N LYS A 346 -12.13 9.71 12.55
CA LYS A 346 -13.55 9.40 12.37
C LYS A 346 -13.88 8.94 10.94
N LEU A 347 -13.29 9.57 9.93
CA LEU A 347 -13.54 9.19 8.53
C LEU A 347 -12.86 7.87 8.16
N ILE A 348 -11.66 7.62 8.68
CA ILE A 348 -10.88 6.41 8.45
C ILE A 348 -11.54 5.19 9.09
N SER A 349 -12.37 5.35 10.13
CA SER A 349 -13.05 4.23 10.80
C SER A 349 -13.86 3.33 9.87
N ARG A 350 -14.31 3.84 8.72
CA ARG A 350 -15.00 3.03 7.69
C ARG A 350 -14.14 1.93 7.07
N TYR A 351 -12.82 2.01 7.20
CA TYR A 351 -11.89 1.02 6.65
C TYR A 351 -11.39 0.01 7.71
N LEU A 352 -11.81 0.16 8.97
CA LEU A 352 -11.35 -0.72 10.05
C LEU A 352 -11.89 -2.15 9.88
N PRO A 353 -11.14 -3.17 10.32
CA PRO A 353 -11.56 -4.57 10.23
C PRO A 353 -12.79 -4.94 11.06
N ASP A 354 -13.25 -4.08 11.95
CA ASP A 354 -14.47 -4.22 12.76
C ASP A 354 -15.62 -3.34 12.27
N ASN A 355 -15.48 -2.71 11.11
CA ASN A 355 -16.57 -1.98 10.47
C ASN A 355 -17.63 -2.95 9.95
N GLU A 356 -18.90 -2.73 10.32
CA GLU A 356 -20.02 -3.62 10.00
C GLU A 356 -20.18 -3.83 8.49
N GLU A 357 -20.14 -2.75 7.68
CA GLU A 357 -20.27 -2.86 6.21
C GLU A 357 -19.14 -3.69 5.59
N SER A 358 -17.92 -3.57 6.12
CA SER A 358 -16.79 -4.38 5.68
C SER A 358 -16.94 -5.84 6.08
N MET A 359 -17.43 -6.12 7.29
CA MET A 359 -17.65 -7.50 7.75
C MET A 359 -18.81 -8.19 6.99
N ASP A 360 -19.87 -7.47 6.67
CA ASP A 360 -21.02 -8.01 5.94
C ASP A 360 -20.70 -8.34 4.47
N ALA A 361 -19.67 -7.70 3.90
CA ALA A 361 -19.26 -7.91 2.51
C ALA A 361 -18.41 -9.17 2.30
N TYR A 362 -17.85 -9.77 3.35
CA TYR A 362 -17.05 -10.99 3.34
C TYR A 362 -17.75 -12.15 4.01
#